data_87e25250ca6d4349379cca9485d6dbb4
#
_entry.id   87e25250ca6d4349379cca9485d6dbb4
#
_cell.length_a   1.000
_cell.length_b   1.000
_cell.length_c   1.000
_cell.angle_alpha   90.00
_cell.angle_beta   90.00
_cell.angle_gamma   90.00
#
_symmetry.space_group_name_H-M   'P 1'
#
loop_
_entity.id
_entity.type
_entity.pdbx_description
1 polymer ?
#
loop_
_entity_poly.entity_id
_entity_poly.type
_entity_poly.pdbx_seq_one_letter_code
_entity_poly.pdbx_strand_id
1 'polypeptide(L)'
;MISLVTLGVFSGAVLLLLLSPGPNMAFVISQGVTHGWRGGVASALGIGVADLLLTALTAMGVTALVASWPPAFDLIRYAGVIYLLWLAFKTLQKRPGLDTAHVGRVALGRVFLQAMLNSLLNPKALLFFMVFLPQFVKPEAGPIALQLVQLGIILTLISGVFHVVRGLSFAAVPR
;
A
#
# COMPACT_ATOMS: atom_id res chain seq x y z
N MET A 1 -0.82 2.50 -23.28
CA MET A 1 -0.82 3.50 -22.19
C MET A 1 -2.07 3.30 -21.34
N ILE A 2 -1.97 3.51 -20.02
CA ILE A 2 -3.12 3.38 -19.10
C ILE A 2 -4.12 4.50 -19.41
N SER A 3 -5.42 4.16 -19.53
CA SER A 3 -6.46 5.15 -19.82
C SER A 3 -6.78 6.01 -18.59
N LEU A 4 -7.26 7.25 -18.79
CA LEU A 4 -7.68 8.13 -17.70
C LEU A 4 -8.79 7.51 -16.84
N VAL A 5 -9.70 6.76 -17.47
CA VAL A 5 -10.75 6.03 -16.75
C VAL A 5 -10.14 4.98 -15.83
N THR A 6 -9.18 4.19 -16.32
CA THR A 6 -8.47 3.19 -15.51
C THR A 6 -7.75 3.85 -14.32
N LEU A 7 -7.09 4.99 -14.54
CA LEU A 7 -6.41 5.76 -13.48
C LEU A 7 -7.41 6.27 -12.43
N GLY A 8 -8.57 6.77 -12.86
CA GLY A 8 -9.61 7.25 -11.95
C GLY A 8 -10.16 6.12 -11.07
N VAL A 9 -10.52 4.99 -11.67
CA VAL A 9 -11.03 3.80 -10.95
C VAL A 9 -9.96 3.25 -10.00
N PHE A 10 -8.72 3.14 -10.47
CA PHE A 10 -7.57 2.70 -9.65
C PHE A 10 -7.35 3.61 -8.44
N SER A 11 -7.28 4.94 -8.66
CA SER A 11 -7.07 5.90 -7.58
C SER A 11 -8.20 5.86 -6.54
N GLY A 12 -9.45 5.78 -7.00
CA GLY A 12 -10.61 5.61 -6.11
C GLY A 12 -10.54 4.33 -5.28
N ALA A 13 -10.18 3.22 -5.91
CA ALA A 13 -10.03 1.93 -5.23
C ALA A 13 -8.87 1.94 -4.22
N VAL A 14 -7.73 2.57 -4.57
CA VAL A 14 -6.60 2.77 -3.64
C VAL A 14 -7.04 3.58 -2.41
N LEU A 15 -7.75 4.69 -2.60
CA LEU A 15 -8.25 5.51 -1.49
C LEU A 15 -9.19 4.73 -0.57
N LEU A 16 -10.14 3.98 -1.14
CA LEU A 16 -11.05 3.13 -0.36
C LEU A 16 -10.28 2.09 0.46
N LEU A 17 -9.24 1.50 -0.12
CA LEU A 17 -8.42 0.52 0.58
C LEU A 17 -7.59 1.14 1.71
N LEU A 18 -7.05 2.34 1.51
CA LEU A 18 -6.30 3.08 2.52
C LEU A 18 -7.17 3.51 3.70
N LEU A 19 -8.47 3.76 3.47
CA LEU A 19 -9.43 4.04 4.54
C LEU A 19 -9.67 2.83 5.46
N SER A 20 -9.44 1.61 4.97
CA SER A 20 -9.54 0.39 5.79
C SER A 20 -8.38 0.34 6.79
N PRO A 21 -8.65 0.35 8.12
CA PRO A 21 -7.61 0.36 9.12
C PRO A 21 -6.71 -0.88 9.01
N GLY A 22 -5.40 -0.66 9.11
CA GLY A 22 -4.40 -1.71 9.00
C GLY A 22 -3.11 -1.35 9.73
N PRO A 23 -2.11 -2.28 9.74
CA PRO A 23 -0.86 -2.08 10.48
C PRO A 23 -0.12 -0.79 10.12
N ASN A 24 -0.05 -0.42 8.83
CA ASN A 24 0.60 0.82 8.38
C ASN A 24 -0.09 2.06 8.96
N MET A 25 -1.42 2.11 8.90
CA MET A 25 -2.19 3.22 9.44
C MET A 25 -2.02 3.34 10.95
N ALA A 26 -2.11 2.21 11.69
CA ALA A 26 -1.91 2.19 13.14
C ALA A 26 -0.50 2.67 13.50
N PHE A 27 0.52 2.23 12.76
CA PHE A 27 1.90 2.67 12.97
C PHE A 27 2.07 4.17 12.74
N VAL A 28 1.58 4.73 11.62
CA VAL A 28 1.67 6.17 11.32
C VAL A 28 1.00 7.01 12.40
N ILE A 29 -0.21 6.62 12.84
CA ILE A 29 -0.94 7.32 13.90
C ILE A 29 -0.13 7.28 15.21
N SER A 30 0.36 6.11 15.61
CA SER A 30 1.18 5.95 16.82
C SER A 30 2.43 6.84 16.79
N GLN A 31 3.14 6.88 15.65
CA GLN A 31 4.32 7.73 15.51
C GLN A 31 3.98 9.22 15.43
N GLY A 32 2.84 9.59 14.84
CA GLY A 32 2.31 10.95 14.85
C GLY A 32 2.02 11.44 16.27
N VAL A 33 1.37 10.62 17.09
CA VAL A 33 1.11 10.92 18.51
C VAL A 33 2.40 11.02 19.33
N THR A 34 3.37 10.11 19.11
CA THR A 34 4.58 10.00 19.94
C THR A 34 5.65 11.03 19.57
N HIS A 35 5.89 11.24 18.27
CA HIS A 35 6.98 12.07 17.73
C HIS A 35 6.48 13.33 17.01
N GLY A 36 5.18 13.61 17.07
CA GLY A 36 4.56 14.71 16.35
C GLY A 36 4.62 14.53 14.82
N TRP A 37 4.52 15.66 14.10
CA TRP A 37 4.50 15.64 12.63
C TRP A 37 5.73 14.95 12.00
N ARG A 38 6.92 15.06 12.65
CA ARG A 38 8.15 14.44 12.17
C ARG A 38 8.06 12.91 12.17
N GLY A 39 7.42 12.33 13.20
CA GLY A 39 7.19 10.88 13.26
C GLY A 39 6.22 10.41 12.18
N GLY A 40 5.15 11.17 11.95
CA GLY A 40 4.19 10.89 10.88
C GLY A 40 4.84 10.92 9.49
N VAL A 41 5.64 11.96 9.20
CA VAL A 41 6.37 12.11 7.93
C VAL A 41 7.42 11.00 7.76
N ALA A 42 8.23 10.72 8.79
CA ALA A 42 9.23 9.65 8.73
C ALA A 42 8.59 8.28 8.45
N SER A 43 7.43 8.01 9.06
CA SER A 43 6.65 6.78 8.80
C SER A 43 6.13 6.73 7.36
N ALA A 44 5.55 7.82 6.87
CA ALA A 44 5.03 7.90 5.50
C ALA A 44 6.14 7.68 4.46
N LEU A 45 7.33 8.27 4.67
CA LEU A 45 8.49 8.06 3.81
C LEU A 45 8.98 6.60 3.84
N GLY A 46 9.04 5.98 5.02
CA GLY A 46 9.40 4.55 5.14
C GLY A 46 8.42 3.64 4.40
N ILE A 47 7.11 3.88 4.55
CA ILE A 47 6.07 3.15 3.81
C ILE A 47 6.23 3.40 2.30
N GLY A 48 6.47 4.65 1.88
CA GLY A 48 6.65 4.98 0.46
C GLY A 48 7.82 4.23 -0.18
N VAL A 49 8.96 4.10 0.52
CA VAL A 49 10.10 3.30 0.03
C VAL A 49 9.70 1.82 -0.07
N ALA A 50 8.98 1.28 0.91
CA ALA A 50 8.47 -0.09 0.84
C ALA A 50 7.52 -0.28 -0.36
N ASP A 51 6.61 0.66 -0.62
CA ASP A 51 5.68 0.63 -1.76
C ASP A 51 6.43 0.62 -3.10
N LEU A 52 7.51 1.41 -3.24
CA LEU A 52 8.37 1.39 -4.44
C LEU A 52 9.11 0.06 -4.60
N LEU A 53 9.64 -0.52 -3.53
CA LEU A 53 10.29 -1.83 -3.55
C LEU A 53 9.29 -2.94 -3.94
N LEU A 54 8.10 -2.93 -3.35
CA LEU A 54 7.04 -3.88 -3.70
C LEU A 54 6.58 -3.70 -5.15
N THR A 55 6.51 -2.46 -5.65
CA THR A 55 6.24 -2.17 -7.07
C THR A 55 7.27 -2.82 -7.98
N ALA A 56 8.56 -2.63 -7.69
CA ALA A 56 9.65 -3.20 -8.48
C ALA A 56 9.60 -4.73 -8.47
N LEU A 57 9.45 -5.34 -7.30
CA LEU A 57 9.33 -6.79 -7.14
C LEU A 57 8.12 -7.35 -7.89
N THR A 58 6.97 -6.68 -7.82
CA THR A 58 5.76 -7.08 -8.55
C THR A 58 5.95 -6.95 -10.06
N ALA A 59 6.51 -5.84 -10.53
CA ALA A 59 6.75 -5.63 -11.95
C ALA A 59 7.70 -6.68 -12.53
N MET A 60 8.78 -7.01 -11.83
CA MET A 60 9.74 -8.04 -12.24
C MET A 60 9.12 -9.44 -12.16
N GLY A 61 8.48 -9.78 -11.03
CA GLY A 61 7.92 -11.10 -10.79
C GLY A 61 6.75 -11.44 -11.70
N VAL A 62 5.78 -10.54 -11.84
CA VAL A 62 4.63 -10.76 -12.72
C VAL A 62 5.07 -10.83 -14.18
N THR A 63 5.98 -9.95 -14.61
CA THR A 63 6.47 -9.96 -15.99
C THR A 63 7.22 -11.26 -16.32
N ALA A 64 8.09 -11.72 -15.42
CA ALA A 64 8.82 -12.98 -15.60
C ALA A 64 7.88 -14.19 -15.63
N LEU A 65 6.87 -14.19 -14.73
CA LEU A 65 5.89 -15.27 -14.67
C LEU A 65 5.04 -15.35 -15.94
N VAL A 66 4.56 -14.21 -16.43
CA VAL A 66 3.76 -14.15 -17.66
C VAL A 66 4.59 -14.51 -18.89
N ALA A 67 5.89 -14.15 -18.93
CA ALA A 67 6.78 -14.54 -20.00
C ALA A 67 7.03 -16.06 -20.06
N SER A 68 7.09 -16.72 -18.89
CA SER A 68 7.30 -18.17 -18.80
C SER A 68 6.00 -18.96 -18.95
N TRP A 69 4.86 -18.43 -18.54
CA TRP A 69 3.56 -19.08 -18.57
C TRP A 69 2.43 -18.04 -18.72
N PRO A 70 2.03 -17.67 -19.96
CA PRO A 70 1.02 -16.64 -20.19
C PRO A 70 -0.29 -16.78 -19.42
N PRO A 71 -0.85 -18.00 -19.20
CA PRO A 71 -2.08 -18.14 -18.41
C PRO A 71 -1.94 -17.70 -16.94
N ALA A 72 -0.70 -17.56 -16.43
CA ALA A 72 -0.45 -17.07 -15.07
C ALA A 72 -1.07 -15.70 -14.81
N PHE A 73 -1.16 -14.83 -15.83
CA PHE A 73 -1.76 -13.51 -15.69
C PHE A 73 -3.23 -13.60 -15.29
N ASP A 74 -4.00 -14.43 -15.98
CA ASP A 74 -5.42 -14.63 -15.67
C ASP A 74 -5.59 -15.31 -14.32
N LEU A 75 -4.75 -16.29 -14.00
CA LEU A 75 -4.75 -16.94 -12.69
C LEU A 75 -4.53 -15.95 -11.54
N ILE A 76 -3.53 -15.07 -11.67
CA ILE A 76 -3.27 -14.00 -10.69
C ILE A 76 -4.49 -13.10 -10.55
N ARG A 77 -5.10 -12.69 -11.65
CA ARG A 77 -6.29 -11.84 -11.66
C ARG A 77 -7.47 -12.49 -10.93
N TYR A 78 -7.82 -13.70 -11.28
CA TYR A 78 -8.97 -14.39 -10.66
C TYR A 78 -8.72 -14.72 -9.18
N ALA A 79 -7.53 -15.21 -8.84
CA ALA A 79 -7.14 -15.42 -7.43
C ALA A 79 -7.20 -14.09 -6.65
N GLY A 80 -6.80 -13.02 -7.31
CA GLY A 80 -6.86 -11.66 -6.78
C GLY A 80 -8.25 -11.19 -6.46
N VAL A 81 -9.19 -11.35 -7.37
CA VAL A 81 -10.60 -10.97 -7.15
C VAL A 81 -11.17 -11.74 -5.96
N ILE A 82 -10.96 -13.05 -5.90
CA ILE A 82 -11.43 -13.91 -4.79
C ILE A 82 -10.84 -13.40 -3.46
N TYR A 83 -9.53 -13.13 -3.43
CA TYR A 83 -8.86 -12.62 -2.24
C TYR A 83 -9.39 -11.25 -1.79
N LEU A 84 -9.59 -10.32 -2.73
CA LEU A 84 -10.11 -8.98 -2.41
C LEU A 84 -11.55 -9.04 -1.88
N LEU A 85 -12.39 -9.91 -2.41
CA LEU A 85 -13.73 -10.15 -1.89
C LEU A 85 -13.68 -10.74 -0.48
N TRP A 86 -12.80 -11.70 -0.23
CA TRP A 86 -12.58 -12.26 1.11
C TRP A 86 -12.08 -11.20 2.10
N LEU A 87 -11.12 -10.36 1.69
CA LEU A 87 -10.59 -9.27 2.51
C LEU A 87 -11.66 -8.23 2.84
N ALA A 88 -12.49 -7.85 1.86
CA ALA A 88 -13.62 -6.94 2.05
C ALA A 88 -14.60 -7.51 3.07
N PHE A 89 -14.98 -8.77 2.94
CA PHE A 89 -15.86 -9.45 3.88
C PHE A 89 -15.26 -9.49 5.31
N LYS A 90 -13.99 -9.85 5.43
CA LYS A 90 -13.28 -9.88 6.73
C LYS A 90 -13.16 -8.49 7.36
N THR A 91 -13.01 -7.46 6.56
CA THR A 91 -12.92 -6.07 7.03
C THR A 91 -14.26 -5.57 7.59
N LEU A 92 -15.37 -5.95 6.94
CA LEU A 92 -16.72 -5.63 7.43
C LEU A 92 -17.04 -6.30 8.77
N GLN A 93 -16.43 -7.44 9.08
CA GLN A 93 -16.62 -8.16 10.34
C GLN A 93 -15.76 -7.64 11.50
N LYS A 94 -14.67 -6.93 11.20
CA LYS A 94 -13.78 -6.39 12.24
C LYS A 94 -14.38 -5.12 12.87
N ARG A 95 -14.52 -5.13 14.19
CA ARG A 95 -14.74 -3.89 14.94
C ARG A 95 -13.45 -3.05 14.88
N PRO A 96 -13.55 -1.71 14.70
CA PRO A 96 -12.37 -0.84 14.71
C PRO A 96 -11.73 -0.86 16.11
N GLY A 97 -10.59 -1.53 16.22
CA GLY A 97 -9.71 -1.46 17.38
C GLY A 97 -8.34 -1.04 16.88
N LEU A 98 -7.87 0.13 17.28
CA LEU A 98 -6.49 0.54 17.07
C LEU A 98 -5.70 0.08 18.30
N ASP A 99 -5.00 -1.04 18.19
CA ASP A 99 -3.97 -1.40 19.15
C ASP A 99 -2.79 -0.43 18.98
N THR A 100 -2.83 0.67 19.72
CA THR A 100 -1.71 1.61 19.82
C THR A 100 -0.69 1.04 20.79
N ALA A 101 0.31 0.33 20.29
CA ALA A 101 1.45 -0.03 21.09
C ALA A 101 2.14 1.23 21.61
N HIS A 102 2.40 1.31 22.91
CA HIS A 102 3.17 2.39 23.54
C HIS A 102 4.61 2.33 23.01
N VAL A 103 4.90 3.16 22.04
CA VAL A 103 6.26 3.26 21.46
C VAL A 103 6.97 4.41 22.15
N GLY A 104 8.04 4.10 22.88
CA GLY A 104 8.94 5.11 23.45
C GLY A 104 9.57 5.98 22.35
N ARG A 105 10.04 7.19 22.71
CA ARG A 105 10.70 8.08 21.74
C ARG A 105 11.98 7.44 21.20
N VAL A 106 12.06 7.29 19.89
CA VAL A 106 13.22 6.77 19.16
C VAL A 106 13.66 7.74 18.07
N ALA A 107 14.89 7.57 17.57
CA ALA A 107 15.38 8.40 16.47
C ALA A 107 14.50 8.25 15.21
N LEU A 108 14.26 9.35 14.47
CA LEU A 108 13.40 9.36 13.29
C LEU A 108 13.85 8.38 12.19
N GLY A 109 15.18 8.16 12.05
CA GLY A 109 15.70 7.13 11.13
C GLY A 109 15.26 5.72 11.50
N ARG A 110 15.11 5.43 12.81
CA ARG A 110 14.57 4.16 13.28
C ARG A 110 13.06 4.06 13.01
N VAL A 111 12.31 5.16 13.16
CA VAL A 111 10.89 5.23 12.81
C VAL A 111 10.70 4.93 11.32
N PHE A 112 11.50 5.57 10.45
CA PHE A 112 11.50 5.32 9.02
C PHE A 112 11.75 3.82 8.69
N LEU A 113 12.82 3.25 9.25
CA LEU A 113 13.18 1.85 9.01
C LEU A 113 12.10 0.89 9.51
N GLN A 114 11.55 1.14 10.69
CA GLN A 114 10.46 0.34 11.24
C GLN A 114 9.19 0.43 10.38
N ALA A 115 8.84 1.62 9.89
CA ALA A 115 7.71 1.81 8.98
C ALA A 115 7.91 1.04 7.67
N MET A 116 9.11 1.12 7.09
CA MET A 116 9.48 0.39 5.88
C MET A 116 9.36 -1.12 6.07
N LEU A 117 9.96 -1.66 7.13
CA LEU A 117 9.90 -3.10 7.44
C LEU A 117 8.46 -3.55 7.75
N ASN A 118 7.71 -2.75 8.53
CA ASN A 118 6.31 -3.02 8.82
C ASN A 118 5.47 -3.11 7.53
N SER A 119 5.73 -2.25 6.55
CA SER A 119 5.02 -2.27 5.27
C SER A 119 5.46 -3.45 4.39
N LEU A 120 6.77 -3.74 4.30
CA LEU A 120 7.29 -4.87 3.53
C LEU A 120 6.81 -6.22 4.06
N LEU A 121 6.66 -6.36 5.37
CA LEU A 121 6.19 -7.59 6.02
C LEU A 121 4.66 -7.61 6.22
N ASN A 122 3.97 -6.56 5.82
CA ASN A 122 2.53 -6.47 5.96
C ASN A 122 1.82 -7.33 4.89
N PRO A 123 1.15 -8.41 5.29
CA PRO A 123 0.48 -9.28 4.31
C PRO A 123 -0.60 -8.55 3.50
N LYS A 124 -1.22 -7.52 4.08
CA LYS A 124 -2.19 -6.68 3.35
C LYS A 124 -1.50 -5.91 2.22
N ALA A 125 -0.31 -5.34 2.46
CA ALA A 125 0.45 -4.63 1.43
C ALA A 125 0.98 -5.59 0.37
N LEU A 126 1.61 -6.70 0.77
CA LEU A 126 2.13 -7.71 -0.14
C LEU A 126 1.06 -8.20 -1.12
N LEU A 127 -0.08 -8.63 -0.61
CA LEU A 127 -1.17 -9.15 -1.42
C LEU A 127 -1.80 -8.05 -2.29
N PHE A 128 -1.83 -6.82 -1.80
CA PHE A 128 -2.30 -5.70 -2.58
C PHE A 128 -1.42 -5.45 -3.81
N PHE A 129 -0.11 -5.43 -3.64
CA PHE A 129 0.82 -5.25 -4.75
C PHE A 129 0.78 -6.44 -5.73
N MET A 130 0.83 -7.67 -5.22
CA MET A 130 0.89 -8.87 -6.07
C MET A 130 -0.43 -9.16 -6.80
N VAL A 131 -1.57 -8.78 -6.21
CA VAL A 131 -2.89 -9.19 -6.64
C VAL A 131 -3.70 -8.03 -7.21
N PHE A 132 -3.68 -6.87 -6.55
CA PHE A 132 -4.52 -5.74 -6.96
C PHE A 132 -3.94 -4.97 -8.15
N LEU A 133 -2.63 -4.67 -8.16
CA LEU A 133 -2.01 -3.95 -9.28
C LEU A 133 -2.25 -4.62 -10.64
N PRO A 134 -2.04 -5.94 -10.80
CA PRO A 134 -2.28 -6.62 -12.07
C PRO A 134 -3.72 -6.55 -12.60
N GLN A 135 -4.72 -6.27 -11.73
CA GLN A 135 -6.12 -6.12 -12.18
C GLN A 135 -6.31 -4.95 -13.15
N PHE A 136 -5.46 -3.94 -13.07
CA PHE A 136 -5.54 -2.72 -13.87
C PHE A 136 -4.63 -2.72 -15.09
N VAL A 137 -3.86 -3.79 -15.28
CA VAL A 137 -2.95 -3.96 -16.43
C VAL A 137 -3.69 -4.62 -17.58
N LYS A 138 -3.45 -4.12 -18.78
CA LYS A 138 -3.97 -4.66 -20.05
C LYS A 138 -2.78 -5.03 -20.93
N PRO A 139 -2.50 -6.32 -21.19
CA PRO A 139 -1.37 -6.75 -22.03
C PRO A 139 -1.39 -6.11 -23.42
N GLU A 140 -2.59 -5.87 -23.98
CA GLU A 140 -2.78 -5.26 -25.30
C GLU A 140 -2.39 -3.75 -25.32
N ALA A 141 -2.35 -3.10 -24.16
CA ALA A 141 -2.07 -1.67 -24.04
C ALA A 141 -0.57 -1.34 -23.96
N GLY A 142 0.29 -2.36 -23.92
CA GLY A 142 1.75 -2.20 -23.89
C GLY A 142 2.45 -3.05 -22.83
N PRO A 143 3.75 -2.83 -22.59
CA PRO A 143 4.55 -3.65 -21.68
C PRO A 143 3.97 -3.70 -20.27
N ILE A 144 3.74 -4.90 -19.76
CA ILE A 144 3.15 -5.17 -18.42
C ILE A 144 3.96 -4.49 -17.32
N ALA A 145 5.31 -4.63 -17.37
CA ALA A 145 6.21 -4.03 -16.37
C ALA A 145 6.04 -2.52 -16.28
N LEU A 146 5.95 -1.83 -17.42
CA LEU A 146 5.80 -0.38 -17.45
C LEU A 146 4.48 0.06 -16.84
N GLN A 147 3.39 -0.64 -17.14
CA GLN A 147 2.07 -0.36 -16.56
C GLN A 147 2.08 -0.58 -15.03
N LEU A 148 2.68 -1.67 -14.55
CA LEU A 148 2.80 -1.95 -13.11
C LEU A 148 3.63 -0.88 -12.39
N VAL A 149 4.74 -0.43 -12.98
CA VAL A 149 5.56 0.65 -12.41
C VAL A 149 4.78 1.96 -12.35
N GLN A 150 4.06 2.33 -13.42
CA GLN A 150 3.23 3.55 -13.44
C GLN A 150 2.16 3.51 -12.34
N LEU A 151 1.42 2.41 -12.22
CA LEU A 151 0.39 2.22 -11.20
C LEU A 151 0.99 2.23 -9.79
N GLY A 152 2.14 1.57 -9.60
CA GLY A 152 2.84 1.54 -8.31
C GLY A 152 3.34 2.92 -7.87
N ILE A 153 3.86 3.74 -8.80
CA ILE A 153 4.25 5.13 -8.49
C ILE A 153 3.02 5.95 -8.08
N ILE A 154 1.91 5.85 -8.81
CA ILE A 154 0.67 6.57 -8.48
C ILE A 154 0.16 6.12 -7.11
N LEU A 155 0.16 4.81 -6.83
CA LEU A 155 -0.19 4.27 -5.52
C LEU A 155 0.69 4.85 -4.41
N THR A 156 2.01 4.85 -4.61
CA THR A 156 2.97 5.39 -3.64
C THR A 156 2.71 6.87 -3.35
N LEU A 157 2.38 7.66 -4.36
CA LEU A 157 2.05 9.08 -4.19
C LEU A 157 0.75 9.25 -3.40
N ILE A 158 -0.31 8.53 -3.75
CA ILE A 158 -1.60 8.58 -3.04
C ILE A 158 -1.43 8.10 -1.59
N SER A 159 -0.73 6.98 -1.39
CA SER A 159 -0.42 6.40 -0.07
C SER A 159 0.42 7.37 0.78
N GLY A 160 1.44 7.98 0.18
CA GLY A 160 2.30 8.96 0.84
C GLY A 160 1.51 10.16 1.34
N VAL A 161 0.71 10.80 0.48
CA VAL A 161 -0.16 11.93 0.87
C VAL A 161 -1.12 11.52 1.97
N PHE A 162 -1.78 10.37 1.82
CA PHE A 162 -2.73 9.85 2.80
C PHE A 162 -2.08 9.65 4.18
N HIS A 163 -0.91 8.99 4.23
CA HIS A 163 -0.22 8.72 5.48
C HIS A 163 0.36 10.00 6.13
N VAL A 164 0.85 10.94 5.33
CA VAL A 164 1.30 12.25 5.84
C VAL A 164 0.13 13.00 6.49
N VAL A 165 -1.00 13.13 5.79
CA VAL A 165 -2.21 13.79 6.31
C VAL A 165 -2.65 13.13 7.63
N ARG A 166 -2.69 11.79 7.67
CA ARG A 166 -3.04 11.05 8.90
C ARG A 166 -2.05 11.32 10.03
N GLY A 167 -0.74 11.25 9.75
CA GLY A 167 0.29 11.54 10.75
C GLY A 167 0.19 12.95 11.33
N LEU A 168 -0.08 13.95 10.49
CA LEU A 168 -0.27 15.34 10.90
C LEU A 168 -1.55 15.53 11.74
N SER A 169 -2.66 14.94 11.32
CA SER A 169 -3.94 15.06 12.03
C SER A 169 -3.85 14.56 13.48
N PHE A 170 -3.12 13.49 13.73
CA PHE A 170 -2.94 12.94 15.08
C PHE A 170 -1.77 13.58 15.84
N ALA A 171 -0.85 14.25 15.17
CA ALA A 171 0.20 15.04 15.83
C ALA A 171 -0.34 16.29 16.52
N ALA A 172 -1.48 16.81 16.08
CA ALA A 172 -2.13 18.00 16.61
C ALA A 172 -3.08 17.71 17.81
N VAL A 173 -3.25 16.45 18.19
CA VAL A 173 -4.11 16.09 19.34
C VAL A 173 -3.39 16.51 20.64
N PRO A 174 -3.95 17.40 21.50
CA PRO A 174 -3.36 17.75 22.78
C PRO A 174 -3.22 16.50 23.66
N ARG A 175 -2.09 16.43 24.36
CA ARG A 175 -1.80 15.36 25.33
C ARG A 175 -2.50 15.64 26.66
#